data_59a5474ff99b30731873b2528a6ed29a
#
_entry.id   59a5474ff99b30731873b2528a6ed29a
#
_cell.length_a   1.000
_cell.length_b   1.000
_cell.length_c   1.000
_cell.angle_alpha   90.00
_cell.angle_beta   90.00
_cell.angle_gamma   90.00
#
_symmetry.space_group_name_H-M   'P 1'
#
loop_
_entity.id
_entity.type
_entity.pdbx_description
1 polymer ?
#
loop_
_entity_poly.entity_id
_entity_poly.type
_entity_poly.pdbx_seq_one_letter_code
_entity_poly.pdbx_strand_id
1 'polypeptide(L)'
;MFKRTGIALLLIVLCSFAASARPQPAGAAGGMLVGIFDPNRPFDTPDQTFPMLVNLRAQIIRVNLEWNNVAKKRPEFPSDPRDPAYNWDRYDALLLNAAKSKIQVLFTIYGTPRWANGTKKGLNRAPRQMLFLKQFATAAAKRYSGTFKRSDDVVLPAVRKWLAWNEPNNPIFLAPQWAKKNKTRYTPIAAKVYAGMCTAVWSGVHSTHLRNEVVACGATSPRGNNAPKSLRPSISPLAFLAAVKKFGLKHFDVWAHHPYYGRPTDSPTTKPKDRTSVTLANIGDLTKLLTKLYGNKKLWITEYGYQTRPPDKSFGVSWVKQAQYLSKAYAIARKNPRITMMLWFLLRDEGRLSGWQSGFFTAAGVKKPAYNAFRRLPH
;
A
#
# COMPACT_ATOMS: atom_id res chain seq x y z
N MET A 1 38.29 39.57 -71.95
CA MET A 1 38.78 39.75 -70.55
C MET A 1 37.67 39.30 -69.62
N PHE A 2 37.59 38.01 -69.28
CA PHE A 2 36.50 37.42 -68.50
C PHE A 2 36.99 37.15 -67.08
N LYS A 3 36.35 37.78 -66.10
CA LYS A 3 36.58 37.50 -64.68
C LYS A 3 35.72 36.33 -64.25
N ARG A 4 36.34 35.25 -63.82
CA ARG A 4 35.66 34.11 -63.15
C ARG A 4 35.53 34.41 -61.66
N THR A 5 34.30 34.44 -61.14
CA THR A 5 33.96 34.52 -59.75
C THR A 5 33.78 33.09 -59.24
N GLY A 6 34.60 32.60 -58.33
CA GLY A 6 34.48 31.34 -57.65
C GLY A 6 33.50 31.42 -56.50
N ILE A 7 32.49 30.49 -56.53
CA ILE A 7 31.51 30.29 -55.45
C ILE A 7 32.09 29.21 -54.52
N ALA A 8 32.44 29.57 -53.28
CA ALA A 8 32.83 28.59 -52.23
C ALA A 8 31.58 27.96 -51.65
N LEU A 9 31.41 26.67 -51.81
CA LEU A 9 30.32 25.87 -51.20
C LEU A 9 30.72 25.51 -49.77
N LEU A 10 30.03 26.08 -48.79
CA LEU A 10 30.17 25.77 -47.36
C LEU A 10 29.31 24.56 -47.02
N LEU A 11 29.97 23.39 -46.85
CA LEU A 11 29.29 22.16 -46.35
C LEU A 11 29.08 22.29 -44.85
N ILE A 12 27.82 22.49 -44.43
CA ILE A 12 27.41 22.39 -43.05
C ILE A 12 27.14 20.92 -42.75
N VAL A 13 28.04 20.29 -41.98
CA VAL A 13 27.82 18.95 -41.44
C VAL A 13 26.90 19.07 -40.22
N LEU A 14 25.61 18.71 -40.40
CA LEU A 14 24.67 18.53 -39.29
C LEU A 14 25.02 17.24 -38.56
N CYS A 15 25.71 17.31 -37.43
CA CYS A 15 25.80 16.22 -36.47
C CYS A 15 24.47 16.02 -35.77
N SER A 16 23.67 15.06 -36.26
CA SER A 16 22.46 14.62 -35.58
C SER A 16 22.85 13.84 -34.32
N PHE A 17 22.79 14.47 -33.15
CA PHE A 17 22.83 13.78 -31.88
C PHE A 17 21.52 12.95 -31.76
N ALA A 18 21.62 11.67 -32.10
CA ALA A 18 20.59 10.72 -31.72
C ALA A 18 20.62 10.54 -30.20
N ALA A 19 19.74 11.24 -29.49
CA ALA A 19 19.51 10.98 -28.09
C ALA A 19 18.99 9.53 -27.96
N SER A 20 19.85 8.63 -27.50
CA SER A 20 19.46 7.27 -27.15
C SER A 20 18.42 7.33 -26.03
N ALA A 21 17.16 7.26 -26.41
CA ALA A 21 16.07 7.07 -25.46
C ALA A 21 16.31 5.76 -24.71
N ARG A 22 16.69 5.90 -23.43
CA ARG A 22 16.73 4.72 -22.54
C ARG A 22 15.36 4.07 -22.56
N PRO A 23 15.26 2.76 -22.82
CA PRO A 23 13.95 2.09 -22.79
C PRO A 23 13.37 2.26 -21.40
N GLN A 24 12.26 2.99 -21.29
CA GLN A 24 11.42 2.95 -20.10
C GLN A 24 11.01 1.49 -19.89
N PRO A 25 11.06 0.96 -18.66
CA PRO A 25 10.51 -0.35 -18.41
C PRO A 25 9.05 -0.32 -18.88
N ALA A 26 8.74 -1.21 -19.80
CA ALA A 26 7.41 -1.34 -20.38
C ALA A 26 6.38 -1.41 -19.25
N GLY A 27 5.58 -0.36 -19.10
CA GLY A 27 4.43 -0.37 -18.21
C GLY A 27 3.59 -1.55 -18.67
N ALA A 28 3.33 -2.50 -17.77
CA ALA A 28 2.52 -3.66 -18.05
C ALA A 28 1.22 -3.21 -18.71
N ALA A 29 1.05 -3.52 -19.99
CA ALA A 29 -0.16 -3.23 -20.72
C ALA A 29 -1.33 -3.89 -19.99
N GLY A 30 -2.19 -3.08 -19.33
CA GLY A 30 -3.54 -3.46 -18.95
C GLY A 30 -3.75 -4.54 -17.88
N GLY A 31 -2.72 -5.06 -17.19
CA GLY A 31 -2.84 -6.13 -16.20
C GLY A 31 -2.96 -5.67 -14.74
N MET A 32 -3.65 -6.46 -13.92
CA MET A 32 -3.67 -6.29 -12.47
C MET A 32 -2.28 -6.62 -11.90
N LEU A 33 -1.64 -5.69 -11.18
CA LEU A 33 -0.38 -5.94 -10.48
C LEU A 33 -0.54 -7.02 -9.42
N VAL A 34 0.38 -7.97 -9.42
CA VAL A 34 0.42 -9.10 -8.48
C VAL A 34 1.65 -8.98 -7.59
N GLY A 35 1.46 -9.08 -6.28
CA GLY A 35 2.55 -8.91 -5.35
C GLY A 35 2.27 -9.47 -3.97
N ILE A 36 3.12 -9.07 -3.03
CA ILE A 36 3.12 -9.59 -1.66
C ILE A 36 3.17 -8.42 -0.68
N PHE A 37 2.48 -8.56 0.42
CA PHE A 37 2.68 -7.75 1.60
C PHE A 37 3.39 -8.59 2.68
N ASP A 38 4.61 -8.20 3.00
CA ASP A 38 5.34 -8.74 4.14
C ASP A 38 6.00 -7.59 4.90
N PRO A 39 5.57 -7.30 6.13
CA PRO A 39 6.02 -6.09 6.84
C PRO A 39 7.45 -6.17 7.36
N ASN A 40 8.02 -7.37 7.49
CA ASN A 40 9.27 -7.55 8.20
C ASN A 40 10.40 -8.10 7.33
N ARG A 41 10.16 -9.17 6.60
CA ARG A 41 11.21 -9.92 5.88
C ARG A 41 12.01 -9.13 4.86
N PRO A 42 11.43 -8.19 4.11
CA PRO A 42 12.23 -7.37 3.17
C PRO A 42 13.29 -6.51 3.86
N PHE A 43 13.11 -6.27 5.15
CA PHE A 43 14.07 -5.54 5.99
C PHE A 43 15.02 -6.47 6.75
N ASP A 44 14.49 -7.57 7.32
CA ASP A 44 15.24 -8.41 8.27
C ASP A 44 16.12 -9.44 7.57
N THR A 45 15.67 -9.93 6.41
CA THR A 45 16.37 -10.96 5.61
C THR A 45 16.31 -10.65 4.11
N PRO A 46 16.80 -9.48 3.66
CA PRO A 46 16.68 -9.06 2.26
C PRO A 46 17.31 -10.05 1.27
N ASP A 47 18.49 -10.59 1.59
CA ASP A 47 19.24 -11.51 0.73
C ASP A 47 18.49 -12.85 0.45
N GLN A 48 17.60 -13.26 1.37
CA GLN A 48 16.72 -14.41 1.16
C GLN A 48 15.41 -13.98 0.50
N THR A 49 14.88 -12.83 0.92
CA THR A 49 13.54 -12.37 0.55
C THR A 49 13.44 -11.98 -0.91
N PHE A 50 14.37 -11.15 -1.42
CA PHE A 50 14.29 -10.67 -2.80
C PHE A 50 14.44 -11.78 -3.85
N PRO A 51 15.35 -12.75 -3.73
CA PRO A 51 15.38 -13.93 -4.61
C PRO A 51 14.07 -14.74 -4.57
N MET A 52 13.44 -14.91 -3.39
CA MET A 52 12.14 -15.58 -3.30
C MET A 52 11.04 -14.82 -4.04
N LEU A 53 11.01 -13.48 -3.93
CA LEU A 53 10.05 -12.62 -4.63
C LEU A 53 10.22 -12.72 -6.15
N VAL A 54 11.46 -12.71 -6.63
CA VAL A 54 11.77 -12.89 -8.06
C VAL A 54 11.31 -14.28 -8.54
N ASN A 55 11.61 -15.34 -7.80
CA ASN A 55 11.16 -16.69 -8.12
C ASN A 55 9.63 -16.83 -8.13
N LEU A 56 8.94 -16.10 -7.25
CA LEU A 56 7.47 -16.01 -7.24
C LEU A 56 6.91 -15.16 -8.37
N ARG A 57 7.76 -14.44 -9.13
CA ARG A 57 7.36 -13.46 -10.15
C ARG A 57 6.53 -12.31 -9.57
N ALA A 58 6.78 -11.95 -8.30
CA ALA A 58 6.12 -10.81 -7.68
C ALA A 58 6.55 -9.50 -8.37
N GLN A 59 5.59 -8.71 -8.82
CA GLN A 59 5.84 -7.44 -9.51
C GLN A 59 6.02 -6.26 -8.53
N ILE A 60 5.45 -6.40 -7.34
CA ILE A 60 5.41 -5.34 -6.33
C ILE A 60 5.42 -5.95 -4.93
N ILE A 61 6.07 -5.25 -4.00
CA ILE A 61 5.99 -5.54 -2.58
C ILE A 61 5.41 -4.35 -1.83
N ARG A 62 4.50 -4.63 -0.88
CA ARG A 62 4.02 -3.63 0.08
C ARG A 62 4.82 -3.75 1.36
N VAL A 63 5.24 -2.61 1.91
CA VAL A 63 5.86 -2.50 3.23
C VAL A 63 5.35 -1.27 3.97
N ASN A 64 5.45 -1.27 5.29
CA ASN A 64 5.09 -0.11 6.09
C ASN A 64 6.25 0.89 6.14
N LEU A 65 6.00 2.12 5.75
CA LEU A 65 6.86 3.26 6.03
C LEU A 65 6.43 3.84 7.38
N GLU A 66 7.10 3.40 8.45
CA GLU A 66 6.71 3.69 9.82
C GLU A 66 7.20 5.08 10.23
N TRP A 67 6.30 6.06 10.15
CA TRP A 67 6.61 7.45 10.47
C TRP A 67 7.23 7.64 11.85
N ASN A 68 6.74 6.92 12.86
CA ASN A 68 7.28 6.96 14.23
C ASN A 68 8.72 6.44 14.34
N ASN A 69 9.14 5.55 13.45
CA ASN A 69 10.50 5.00 13.42
C ASN A 69 11.43 5.88 12.60
N VAL A 70 10.93 6.46 11.52
CA VAL A 70 11.69 7.40 10.67
C VAL A 70 11.92 8.72 11.40
N ALA A 71 10.91 9.26 12.08
CA ALA A 71 10.95 10.57 12.75
C ALA A 71 10.71 10.41 14.26
N LYS A 72 11.66 9.85 15.00
CA LYS A 72 11.59 9.69 16.47
C LYS A 72 11.53 11.02 17.20
N LYS A 73 12.18 12.05 16.66
CA LYS A 73 12.14 13.44 17.10
C LYS A 73 11.42 14.30 16.07
N ARG A 74 10.91 15.44 16.49
CA ARG A 74 10.28 16.41 15.59
C ARG A 74 11.36 17.03 14.70
N PRO A 75 11.24 16.96 13.36
CA PRO A 75 12.14 17.63 12.44
C PRO A 75 12.03 19.15 12.54
N GLU A 76 13.11 19.85 12.34
CA GLU A 76 13.15 21.31 12.21
C GLU A 76 12.62 21.75 10.84
N PHE A 77 13.06 21.02 9.79
CA PHE A 77 12.64 21.23 8.40
C PHE A 77 11.81 20.03 7.90
N PRO A 78 10.54 19.86 8.37
CA PRO A 78 9.82 18.60 8.26
C PRO A 78 9.43 18.20 6.82
N SER A 79 9.59 19.09 5.83
CA SER A 79 9.41 18.77 4.40
C SER A 79 10.73 18.54 3.65
N ASP A 80 11.88 18.65 4.35
CA ASP A 80 13.19 18.32 3.80
C ASP A 80 13.59 16.90 4.21
N PRO A 81 13.81 15.97 3.25
CA PRO A 81 14.25 14.62 3.58
C PRO A 81 15.69 14.55 4.14
N ARG A 82 16.45 15.65 4.12
CA ARG A 82 17.80 15.75 4.69
C ARG A 82 17.82 16.16 6.15
N ASP A 83 16.66 16.52 6.73
CA ASP A 83 16.59 16.89 8.15
C ASP A 83 17.16 15.74 9.02
N PRO A 84 18.08 16.02 9.95
CA PRO A 84 18.80 15.01 10.74
C PRO A 84 17.88 14.22 11.70
N ALA A 85 16.66 14.68 11.93
CA ALA A 85 15.66 13.93 12.72
C ALA A 85 15.09 12.72 11.97
N TYR A 86 15.29 12.64 10.65
CA TYR A 86 14.86 11.51 9.83
C TYR A 86 15.93 10.44 9.75
N ASN A 87 15.56 9.21 10.08
CA ASN A 87 16.37 8.02 9.78
C ASN A 87 15.68 7.19 8.67
N TRP A 88 16.25 7.22 7.47
CA TRP A 88 15.73 6.54 6.29
C TRP A 88 16.48 5.25 5.95
N ASP A 89 17.58 4.92 6.65
CA ASP A 89 18.59 3.93 6.22
C ASP A 89 17.99 2.59 5.82
N ARG A 90 17.09 2.03 6.65
CA ARG A 90 16.46 0.74 6.34
C ARG A 90 15.57 0.78 5.08
N TYR A 91 14.96 1.93 4.80
CA TYR A 91 14.09 2.12 3.63
C TYR A 91 14.89 2.37 2.36
N ASP A 92 16.02 3.07 2.46
CA ASP A 92 16.98 3.23 1.37
C ASP A 92 17.52 1.87 0.93
N ALA A 93 18.00 1.07 1.91
CA ALA A 93 18.51 -0.27 1.65
C ALA A 93 17.45 -1.18 1.00
N LEU A 94 16.22 -1.13 1.50
CA LEU A 94 15.09 -1.87 0.93
C LEU A 94 14.86 -1.48 -0.54
N LEU A 95 14.84 -0.19 -0.85
CA LEU A 95 14.58 0.29 -2.21
C LEU A 95 15.70 -0.06 -3.19
N LEU A 96 16.93 -0.02 -2.76
CA LEU A 96 18.08 -0.45 -3.56
C LEU A 96 17.98 -1.95 -3.89
N ASN A 97 17.63 -2.79 -2.91
CA ASN A 97 17.41 -4.23 -3.13
C ASN A 97 16.19 -4.50 -4.05
N ALA A 98 15.11 -3.75 -3.87
CA ALA A 98 13.91 -3.86 -4.71
C ALA A 98 14.22 -3.48 -6.18
N ALA A 99 14.96 -2.39 -6.39
CA ALA A 99 15.37 -1.93 -7.71
C ALA A 99 16.31 -2.93 -8.40
N LYS A 100 17.30 -3.47 -7.67
CA LYS A 100 18.19 -4.53 -8.17
C LYS A 100 17.38 -5.77 -8.62
N SER A 101 16.31 -6.07 -7.91
CA SER A 101 15.40 -7.20 -8.20
C SER A 101 14.28 -6.86 -9.18
N LYS A 102 14.21 -5.63 -9.69
CA LYS A 102 13.14 -5.13 -10.59
C LYS A 102 11.74 -5.24 -9.98
N ILE A 103 11.63 -5.13 -8.66
CA ILE A 103 10.37 -5.20 -7.91
C ILE A 103 9.94 -3.78 -7.52
N GLN A 104 8.70 -3.42 -7.81
CA GLN A 104 8.13 -2.14 -7.38
C GLN A 104 7.87 -2.16 -5.86
N VAL A 105 7.83 -0.97 -5.26
CA VAL A 105 7.47 -0.83 -3.85
C VAL A 105 6.21 0.01 -3.69
N LEU A 106 5.29 -0.47 -2.86
CA LEU A 106 4.16 0.27 -2.31
C LEU A 106 4.49 0.61 -0.85
N PHE A 107 4.71 1.88 -0.55
CA PHE A 107 4.84 2.33 0.82
C PHE A 107 3.49 2.63 1.46
N THR A 108 3.24 2.00 2.60
CA THR A 108 2.14 2.38 3.50
C THR A 108 2.65 3.33 4.56
N ILE A 109 2.29 4.60 4.52
CA ILE A 109 2.61 5.56 5.59
C ILE A 109 1.75 5.23 6.80
N TYR A 110 2.40 4.87 7.91
CA TYR A 110 1.73 4.38 9.12
C TYR A 110 2.46 4.81 10.41
N GLY A 111 1.75 4.86 11.53
CA GLY A 111 2.32 5.05 12.86
C GLY A 111 2.67 6.50 13.20
N THR A 112 1.80 7.19 13.93
CA THR A 112 2.06 8.58 14.34
C THR A 112 3.11 8.64 15.47
N PRO A 113 4.20 9.41 15.33
CA PRO A 113 5.16 9.59 16.42
C PRO A 113 4.55 10.33 17.61
N ARG A 114 5.10 10.09 18.79
CA ARG A 114 4.59 10.66 20.04
C ARG A 114 4.57 12.19 20.06
N TRP A 115 5.57 12.82 19.46
CA TRP A 115 5.63 14.28 19.36
C TRP A 115 4.49 14.85 18.50
N ALA A 116 4.02 14.09 17.50
CA ALA A 116 2.95 14.50 16.56
C ALA A 116 1.54 14.22 17.12
N ASN A 117 1.32 13.13 17.87
CA ASN A 117 0.00 12.82 18.44
C ASN A 117 -0.21 13.38 19.84
N GLY A 118 0.87 13.82 20.50
CA GLY A 118 0.84 14.45 21.83
C GLY A 118 0.40 13.52 22.95
N THR A 119 0.48 12.21 22.78
CA THR A 119 0.13 11.21 23.78
C THR A 119 1.28 10.25 24.01
N LYS A 120 1.36 9.70 25.23
CA LYS A 120 2.28 8.59 25.54
C LYS A 120 1.73 7.22 25.07
N LYS A 121 0.49 7.18 24.57
CA LYS A 121 -0.25 5.95 24.23
C LYS A 121 -0.37 5.78 22.72
N GLY A 122 0.09 4.62 22.22
CA GLY A 122 -0.25 4.04 20.92
C GLY A 122 0.14 4.85 19.66
N LEU A 123 0.63 4.12 18.68
CA LEU A 123 0.94 4.62 17.34
C LEU A 123 -0.32 4.77 16.45
N ASN A 124 -1.44 4.20 16.92
CA ASN A 124 -2.75 4.20 16.26
C ASN A 124 -3.58 5.47 16.52
N ARG A 125 -2.95 6.54 16.96
CA ARG A 125 -3.60 7.85 17.14
C ARG A 125 -3.26 8.76 15.97
N ALA A 126 -4.25 9.51 15.52
CA ALA A 126 -4.00 10.53 14.51
C ALA A 126 -3.06 11.63 15.01
N PRO A 127 -2.34 12.31 14.14
CA PRO A 127 -1.58 13.51 14.52
C PRO A 127 -2.53 14.63 14.96
N ARG A 128 -2.08 15.47 15.88
CA ARG A 128 -2.83 16.67 16.32
C ARG A 128 -3.08 17.65 15.20
N GLN A 129 -2.10 17.77 14.28
CA GLN A 129 -2.18 18.61 13.10
C GLN A 129 -1.89 17.77 11.85
N MET A 130 -2.79 17.82 10.88
CA MET A 130 -2.62 17.10 9.60
C MET A 130 -1.42 17.61 8.81
N LEU A 131 -0.99 18.85 9.07
CA LEU A 131 0.22 19.42 8.49
C LEU A 131 1.46 18.56 8.77
N PHE A 132 1.61 18.00 9.97
CA PHE A 132 2.76 17.14 10.30
C PHE A 132 2.84 15.90 9.41
N LEU A 133 1.69 15.28 9.16
CA LEU A 133 1.61 14.12 8.27
C LEU A 133 1.84 14.51 6.80
N LYS A 134 1.30 15.65 6.36
CA LYS A 134 1.56 16.19 5.02
C LYS A 134 3.06 16.43 4.81
N GLN A 135 3.71 17.10 5.75
CA GLN A 135 5.15 17.40 5.68
C GLN A 135 6.00 16.13 5.62
N PHE A 136 5.69 15.12 6.45
CA PHE A 136 6.36 13.83 6.39
C PHE A 136 6.15 13.14 5.04
N ALA A 137 4.93 13.11 4.51
CA ALA A 137 4.65 12.56 3.19
C ALA A 137 5.40 13.30 2.06
N THR A 138 5.53 14.63 2.17
CA THR A 138 6.34 15.45 1.26
C THR A 138 7.82 15.07 1.34
N ALA A 139 8.39 14.96 2.54
CA ALA A 139 9.80 14.56 2.72
C ALA A 139 10.04 13.16 2.13
N ALA A 140 9.16 12.19 2.41
CA ALA A 140 9.26 10.84 1.87
C ALA A 140 9.19 10.82 0.33
N ALA A 141 8.23 11.55 -0.25
CA ALA A 141 8.06 11.61 -1.71
C ALA A 141 9.26 12.31 -2.40
N LYS A 142 9.81 13.36 -1.81
CA LYS A 142 11.04 14.02 -2.30
C LYS A 142 12.21 13.06 -2.24
N ARG A 143 12.40 12.33 -1.12
CA ARG A 143 13.51 11.38 -0.98
C ARG A 143 13.43 10.26 -2.02
N TYR A 144 12.25 9.72 -2.24
CA TYR A 144 12.03 8.60 -3.16
C TYR A 144 11.47 9.04 -4.51
N SER A 145 11.90 10.22 -4.95
CA SER A 145 11.53 10.80 -6.25
C SER A 145 12.13 10.06 -7.45
N GLY A 146 13.23 9.34 -7.26
CA GLY A 146 14.06 8.78 -8.33
C GLY A 146 15.15 9.73 -8.83
N THR A 147 15.24 10.94 -8.24
CA THR A 147 16.25 11.96 -8.54
C THR A 147 17.00 12.41 -7.29
N PHE A 148 16.54 11.98 -6.10
CA PHE A 148 17.19 12.35 -4.85
C PHE A 148 18.55 11.65 -4.72
N LYS A 149 19.59 12.46 -4.53
CA LYS A 149 20.96 12.04 -4.36
C LYS A 149 21.33 12.08 -2.87
N ARG A 150 21.79 10.98 -2.33
CA ARG A 150 22.30 10.88 -0.95
C ARG A 150 23.67 11.57 -0.83
N SER A 151 24.18 11.69 0.39
CA SER A 151 25.51 12.24 0.66
C SER A 151 26.67 11.41 0.09
N ASP A 152 26.44 10.10 -0.15
CA ASP A 152 27.38 9.17 -0.77
C ASP A 152 27.20 9.06 -2.29
N ASP A 153 26.56 10.05 -2.91
CA ASP A 153 26.31 10.16 -4.35
C ASP A 153 25.34 9.12 -4.95
N VAL A 154 24.77 8.23 -4.15
CA VAL A 154 23.79 7.25 -4.60
C VAL A 154 22.45 7.93 -4.89
N VAL A 155 21.92 7.76 -6.11
CA VAL A 155 20.58 8.19 -6.49
C VAL A 155 19.58 7.12 -6.06
N LEU A 156 18.60 7.50 -5.22
CA LEU A 156 17.61 6.57 -4.71
C LEU A 156 16.54 6.24 -5.76
N PRO A 157 16.07 4.97 -5.80
CA PRO A 157 15.01 4.56 -6.71
C PRO A 157 13.69 5.28 -6.43
N ALA A 158 12.88 5.43 -7.49
CA ALA A 158 11.58 6.07 -7.39
C ALA A 158 10.53 5.16 -6.76
N VAL A 159 9.76 5.71 -5.83
CA VAL A 159 8.49 5.13 -5.36
C VAL A 159 7.33 5.89 -5.98
N ARG A 160 6.45 5.18 -6.68
CA ARG A 160 5.30 5.77 -7.37
C ARG A 160 3.96 5.35 -6.77
N LYS A 161 3.97 4.45 -5.79
CA LYS A 161 2.75 3.93 -5.17
C LYS A 161 2.80 4.11 -3.66
N TRP A 162 1.79 4.78 -3.14
CA TRP A 162 1.68 5.19 -1.75
C TRP A 162 0.33 4.76 -1.20
N LEU A 163 0.28 4.38 0.05
CA LEU A 163 -0.94 4.03 0.77
C LEU A 163 -1.01 4.85 2.06
N ALA A 164 -2.09 5.57 2.21
CA ALA A 164 -2.34 6.36 3.41
C ALA A 164 -2.96 5.47 4.50
N TRP A 165 -2.14 5.07 5.47
CA TRP A 165 -2.52 4.28 6.63
C TRP A 165 -2.88 2.83 6.36
N ASN A 166 -3.18 2.08 7.45
CA ASN A 166 -3.66 0.71 7.44
C ASN A 166 -4.95 0.60 8.24
N GLU A 167 -5.97 -0.06 7.71
CA GLU A 167 -7.25 -0.39 8.32
C GLU A 167 -7.85 0.70 9.26
N PRO A 168 -8.05 1.92 8.78
CA PRO A 168 -8.48 3.03 9.64
C PRO A 168 -9.89 2.86 10.23
N ASN A 169 -10.66 1.89 9.73
CA ASN A 169 -11.97 1.51 10.26
C ASN A 169 -11.90 0.48 11.42
N ASN A 170 -10.68 0.11 11.83
CA ASN A 170 -10.39 -0.86 12.88
C ASN A 170 -9.67 -0.16 14.04
N PRO A 171 -10.12 -0.31 15.31
CA PRO A 171 -9.54 0.39 16.46
C PRO A 171 -8.10 0.00 16.78
N ILE A 172 -7.61 -1.15 16.26
CA ILE A 172 -6.21 -1.56 16.40
C ILE A 172 -5.30 -0.57 15.66
N PHE A 173 -5.74 -0.07 14.49
CA PHE A 173 -4.91 0.75 13.61
C PHE A 173 -5.25 2.25 13.66
N LEU A 174 -6.50 2.60 14.03
CA LEU A 174 -6.88 4.00 14.26
C LEU A 174 -7.91 4.10 15.38
N ALA A 175 -7.59 4.82 16.43
CA ALA A 175 -8.44 4.98 17.59
C ALA A 175 -8.50 6.46 18.07
N PRO A 176 -9.63 6.89 18.62
CA PRO A 176 -10.89 6.15 18.78
C PRO A 176 -11.67 6.04 17.46
N GLN A 177 -12.50 4.99 17.33
CA GLN A 177 -13.39 4.84 16.16
C GLN A 177 -14.59 5.78 16.25
N TRP A 178 -15.13 5.97 17.44
CA TRP A 178 -16.32 6.76 17.70
C TRP A 178 -16.07 7.82 18.78
N ALA A 179 -16.68 8.97 18.64
CA ALA A 179 -16.76 10.01 19.66
C ALA A 179 -18.20 10.24 20.08
N LYS A 180 -18.47 10.33 21.37
CA LYS A 180 -19.79 10.66 21.92
C LYS A 180 -20.13 12.11 21.60
N LYS A 181 -21.28 12.36 20.98
CA LYS A 181 -21.78 13.70 20.67
C LYS A 181 -22.71 14.20 21.78
N ASN A 182 -23.60 13.33 22.26
CA ASN A 182 -24.50 13.56 23.40
C ASN A 182 -24.87 12.22 24.05
N LYS A 183 -25.90 12.18 24.93
CA LYS A 183 -26.28 10.94 25.67
C LYS A 183 -26.52 9.73 24.76
N THR A 184 -27.04 9.93 23.55
CA THR A 184 -27.49 8.84 22.63
C THR A 184 -26.75 8.80 21.29
N ARG A 185 -26.15 9.90 20.87
CA ARG A 185 -25.54 10.03 19.52
C ARG A 185 -24.03 9.91 19.56
N TYR A 186 -23.50 9.23 18.55
CA TYR A 186 -22.07 9.05 18.32
C TYR A 186 -21.69 9.52 16.92
N THR A 187 -20.48 10.03 16.81
CA THR A 187 -19.86 10.42 15.54
C THR A 187 -18.78 9.40 15.20
N PRO A 188 -18.71 8.88 13.94
CA PRO A 188 -17.63 8.01 13.50
C PRO A 188 -16.35 8.85 13.32
N ILE A 189 -15.70 9.15 14.44
CA ILE A 189 -14.58 10.10 14.50
C ILE A 189 -13.36 9.61 13.72
N ALA A 190 -13.14 8.29 13.66
CA ALA A 190 -12.05 7.73 12.86
C ALA A 190 -12.21 8.09 11.38
N ALA A 191 -13.42 8.03 10.83
CA ALA A 191 -13.66 8.43 9.46
C ALA A 191 -13.44 9.94 9.22
N LYS A 192 -13.85 10.78 10.20
CA LYS A 192 -13.60 12.23 10.14
C LYS A 192 -12.10 12.54 10.11
N VAL A 193 -11.38 11.96 11.04
CA VAL A 193 -9.92 12.15 11.17
C VAL A 193 -9.18 11.59 9.96
N TYR A 194 -9.58 10.40 9.51
CA TYR A 194 -8.95 9.75 8.37
C TYR A 194 -9.14 10.52 7.05
N ALA A 195 -10.27 11.20 6.86
CA ALA A 195 -10.46 12.09 5.71
C ALA A 195 -9.36 13.16 5.64
N GLY A 196 -8.99 13.74 6.78
CA GLY A 196 -7.85 14.65 6.89
C GLY A 196 -6.49 13.97 6.65
N MET A 197 -6.29 12.78 7.22
CA MET A 197 -5.04 12.02 7.04
C MET A 197 -4.81 11.63 5.58
N CYS A 198 -5.83 11.08 4.90
CA CYS A 198 -5.75 10.75 3.49
C CYS A 198 -5.42 11.99 2.64
N THR A 199 -6.11 13.12 2.88
CA THR A 199 -5.84 14.39 2.21
C THR A 199 -4.42 14.89 2.46
N ALA A 200 -3.91 14.73 3.67
CA ALA A 200 -2.55 15.14 4.03
C ALA A 200 -1.49 14.32 3.28
N VAL A 201 -1.65 12.99 3.24
CA VAL A 201 -0.74 12.11 2.48
C VAL A 201 -0.83 12.40 0.99
N TRP A 202 -2.04 12.49 0.43
CA TRP A 202 -2.25 12.79 -0.98
C TRP A 202 -1.60 14.12 -1.37
N SER A 203 -1.89 15.18 -0.61
CA SER A 203 -1.33 16.52 -0.86
C SER A 203 0.19 16.55 -0.67
N GLY A 204 0.72 15.80 0.32
CA GLY A 204 2.16 15.74 0.58
C GLY A 204 2.92 15.06 -0.55
N VAL A 205 2.42 13.92 -1.03
CA VAL A 205 3.04 13.18 -2.14
C VAL A 205 2.95 13.99 -3.43
N HIS A 206 1.77 14.46 -3.80
CA HIS A 206 1.58 15.22 -5.05
C HIS A 206 2.19 16.63 -5.05
N SER A 207 2.68 17.13 -3.89
CA SER A 207 3.42 18.39 -3.85
C SER A 207 4.80 18.34 -4.52
N THR A 208 5.29 17.16 -4.86
CA THR A 208 6.52 16.97 -5.62
C THR A 208 6.33 17.21 -7.11
N HIS A 209 5.08 17.24 -7.59
CA HIS A 209 4.70 17.36 -9.00
C HIS A 209 5.30 16.29 -9.92
N LEU A 210 5.71 15.16 -9.35
CA LEU A 210 6.22 14.04 -10.13
C LEU A 210 5.08 13.31 -10.85
N ARG A 211 5.34 12.91 -12.09
CA ARG A 211 4.38 12.16 -12.88
C ARG A 211 4.22 10.73 -12.37
N ASN A 212 3.01 10.19 -12.51
CA ASN A 212 2.66 8.79 -12.21
C ASN A 212 2.72 8.41 -10.73
N GLU A 213 2.73 9.36 -9.81
CA GLU A 213 2.49 9.09 -8.40
C GLU A 213 1.02 8.76 -8.16
N VAL A 214 0.79 7.71 -7.40
CA VAL A 214 -0.54 7.21 -7.07
C VAL A 214 -0.65 7.05 -5.56
N VAL A 215 -1.60 7.75 -4.96
CA VAL A 215 -1.91 7.65 -3.54
C VAL A 215 -3.24 6.93 -3.34
N ALA A 216 -3.17 5.73 -2.76
CA ALA A 216 -4.35 5.00 -2.34
C ALA A 216 -4.77 5.42 -0.93
N CYS A 217 -6.08 5.52 -0.73
CA CYS A 217 -6.70 5.68 0.57
C CYS A 217 -7.68 4.54 0.85
N GLY A 218 -8.10 4.40 2.10
CA GLY A 218 -8.97 3.31 2.54
C GLY A 218 -8.19 2.21 3.24
N ALA A 219 -7.73 1.21 2.51
CA ALA A 219 -7.15 -0.01 3.07
C ALA A 219 -8.01 -0.56 4.23
N THR A 220 -9.33 -0.53 4.05
CA THR A 220 -10.28 -0.87 5.10
C THR A 220 -10.30 -2.38 5.37
N SER A 221 -10.40 -2.76 6.65
CA SER A 221 -10.68 -4.15 7.03
C SER A 221 -12.06 -4.58 6.51
N PRO A 222 -12.31 -5.88 6.31
CA PRO A 222 -13.54 -6.36 5.69
C PRO A 222 -14.77 -6.17 6.58
N ARG A 223 -14.58 -5.99 7.87
CA ARG A 223 -15.64 -6.02 8.89
C ARG A 223 -15.65 -4.78 9.77
N GLY A 224 -16.81 -4.49 10.34
CA GLY A 224 -16.97 -3.52 11.38
C GLY A 224 -18.37 -3.67 11.99
N ASN A 225 -18.48 -3.55 13.31
CA ASN A 225 -19.72 -3.80 14.02
C ASN A 225 -20.66 -2.57 14.09
N ASN A 226 -20.19 -1.39 13.71
CA ASN A 226 -20.93 -0.11 13.80
C ASN A 226 -21.57 0.12 15.19
N ALA A 227 -20.98 -0.47 16.24
CA ALA A 227 -21.48 -0.46 17.61
C ALA A 227 -20.56 0.37 18.53
N PRO A 228 -20.82 1.67 18.71
CA PRO A 228 -19.96 2.58 19.46
C PRO A 228 -19.70 2.17 20.91
N LYS A 229 -20.61 1.42 21.52
CA LYS A 229 -20.56 0.97 22.91
C LYS A 229 -20.02 -0.45 23.10
N SER A 230 -19.64 -1.14 22.00
CA SER A 230 -19.09 -2.49 22.09
C SER A 230 -17.67 -2.48 22.69
N LEU A 231 -17.22 -3.65 23.15
CA LEU A 231 -15.84 -3.84 23.67
C LEU A 231 -14.76 -3.53 22.61
N ARG A 232 -15.08 -3.72 21.32
CA ARG A 232 -14.20 -3.40 20.19
C ARG A 232 -14.98 -2.60 19.14
N PRO A 233 -15.29 -1.32 19.41
CA PRO A 233 -16.06 -0.49 18.52
C PRO A 233 -15.30 -0.29 17.21
N SER A 234 -15.92 -0.61 16.09
CA SER A 234 -15.34 -0.51 14.75
C SER A 234 -16.38 0.00 13.75
N ILE A 235 -15.94 0.42 12.57
CA ILE A 235 -16.83 0.94 11.53
C ILE A 235 -16.77 -0.02 10.34
N SER A 236 -17.93 -0.43 9.81
CA SER A 236 -17.97 -1.28 8.62
C SER A 236 -17.41 -0.55 7.38
N PRO A 237 -16.82 -1.26 6.40
CA PRO A 237 -16.14 -0.63 5.27
C PRO A 237 -17.06 0.27 4.43
N LEU A 238 -18.31 -0.10 4.22
CA LEU A 238 -19.27 0.74 3.47
C LEU A 238 -19.66 1.99 4.27
N ALA A 239 -19.94 1.84 5.58
CA ALA A 239 -20.22 2.98 6.45
C ALA A 239 -19.02 3.92 6.56
N PHE A 240 -17.81 3.37 6.60
CA PHE A 240 -16.57 4.15 6.64
C PHE A 240 -16.37 4.95 5.35
N LEU A 241 -16.54 4.33 4.17
CA LEU A 241 -16.46 5.01 2.87
C LEU A 241 -17.48 6.15 2.75
N ALA A 242 -18.72 5.91 3.17
CA ALA A 242 -19.76 6.94 3.18
C ALA A 242 -19.41 8.09 4.16
N ALA A 243 -18.90 7.75 5.33
CA ALA A 243 -18.55 8.71 6.36
C ALA A 243 -17.35 9.60 5.95
N VAL A 244 -16.29 9.05 5.37
CA VAL A 244 -15.16 9.87 4.90
C VAL A 244 -15.59 10.86 3.80
N LYS A 245 -16.51 10.48 2.92
CA LYS A 245 -17.12 11.39 1.94
C LYS A 245 -17.85 12.53 2.64
N LYS A 246 -18.71 12.19 3.62
CA LYS A 246 -19.46 13.17 4.43
C LYS A 246 -18.53 14.14 5.16
N PHE A 247 -17.36 13.68 5.60
CA PHE A 247 -16.35 14.49 6.28
C PHE A 247 -15.36 15.17 5.34
N GLY A 248 -15.67 15.26 4.06
CA GLY A 248 -14.98 16.15 3.12
C GLY A 248 -13.75 15.53 2.44
N LEU A 249 -13.58 14.20 2.46
CA LEU A 249 -12.56 13.57 1.61
C LEU A 249 -12.92 13.81 0.14
N LYS A 250 -12.04 14.49 -0.60
CA LYS A 250 -12.23 14.82 -2.03
C LYS A 250 -11.20 14.15 -2.92
N HIS A 251 -9.95 14.14 -2.48
CA HIS A 251 -8.80 13.77 -3.31
C HIS A 251 -8.13 12.49 -2.80
N PHE A 252 -8.05 11.52 -3.67
CA PHE A 252 -7.23 10.31 -3.64
C PHE A 252 -7.26 9.70 -5.04
N ASP A 253 -6.27 8.89 -5.39
CA ASP A 253 -6.20 8.34 -6.75
C ASP A 253 -6.90 6.99 -6.84
N VAL A 254 -6.69 6.14 -5.86
CA VAL A 254 -7.22 4.77 -5.78
C VAL A 254 -7.82 4.53 -4.39
N TRP A 255 -8.88 3.72 -4.31
CA TRP A 255 -9.35 3.19 -3.03
C TRP A 255 -8.70 1.84 -2.76
N ALA A 256 -8.31 1.57 -1.52
CA ALA A 256 -7.76 0.29 -1.10
C ALA A 256 -8.70 -0.43 -0.12
N HIS A 257 -8.66 -1.77 -0.12
CA HIS A 257 -9.46 -2.60 0.76
C HIS A 257 -8.80 -3.96 1.01
N HIS A 258 -9.08 -4.58 2.16
CA HIS A 258 -8.62 -5.91 2.55
C HIS A 258 -9.82 -6.86 2.63
N PRO A 259 -10.25 -7.49 1.51
CA PRO A 259 -11.49 -8.25 1.43
C PRO A 259 -11.35 -9.69 1.95
N TYR A 260 -10.79 -9.87 3.16
CA TYR A 260 -10.73 -11.18 3.79
C TYR A 260 -12.10 -11.82 3.92
N TYR A 261 -12.12 -13.10 4.17
CA TYR A 261 -13.32 -13.94 4.30
C TYR A 261 -14.20 -13.58 5.52
N GLY A 262 -15.44 -14.02 5.48
CA GLY A 262 -16.37 -13.85 6.60
C GLY A 262 -16.04 -14.76 7.78
N ARG A 263 -15.81 -16.05 7.51
CA ARG A 263 -15.30 -17.06 8.44
C ARG A 263 -13.95 -17.59 7.95
N PRO A 264 -13.08 -18.05 8.83
CA PRO A 264 -11.71 -18.49 8.46
C PRO A 264 -11.66 -19.52 7.32
N THR A 265 -12.64 -20.40 7.23
CA THR A 265 -12.71 -21.49 6.22
C THR A 265 -13.54 -21.18 5.01
N ASP A 266 -14.18 -20.00 4.95
CA ASP A 266 -15.04 -19.62 3.81
C ASP A 266 -14.24 -19.53 2.52
N SER A 267 -14.80 -20.03 1.44
CA SER A 267 -14.24 -19.88 0.09
C SER A 267 -14.23 -18.39 -0.34
N PRO A 268 -13.34 -17.98 -1.25
CA PRO A 268 -13.36 -16.63 -1.84
C PRO A 268 -14.68 -16.21 -2.47
N THR A 269 -15.57 -17.17 -2.79
CA THR A 269 -16.91 -16.95 -3.35
C THR A 269 -18.03 -16.93 -2.33
N THR A 270 -17.72 -17.25 -1.06
CA THR A 270 -18.74 -17.27 0.01
C THR A 270 -19.07 -15.86 0.44
N LYS A 271 -20.30 -15.43 0.22
CA LYS A 271 -20.77 -14.11 0.67
C LYS A 271 -20.81 -14.06 2.21
N PRO A 272 -20.44 -12.92 2.80
CA PRO A 272 -20.51 -12.76 4.24
C PRO A 272 -21.98 -12.81 4.71
N LYS A 273 -22.22 -13.39 5.89
CA LYS A 273 -23.55 -13.37 6.51
C LYS A 273 -23.94 -11.97 6.96
N ASP A 274 -22.97 -11.22 7.47
CA ASP A 274 -23.15 -9.82 7.85
C ASP A 274 -23.11 -8.94 6.59
N ARG A 275 -24.23 -8.27 6.30
CA ARG A 275 -24.40 -7.38 5.14
C ARG A 275 -23.55 -6.11 5.22
N THR A 276 -23.00 -5.79 6.37
CA THR A 276 -22.10 -4.63 6.55
C THR A 276 -20.65 -4.96 6.19
N SER A 277 -20.33 -6.25 6.13
CA SER A 277 -19.00 -6.73 5.74
C SER A 277 -18.82 -6.73 4.23
N VAL A 278 -17.57 -6.42 3.80
CA VAL A 278 -17.18 -6.55 2.40
C VAL A 278 -16.02 -7.53 2.31
N THR A 279 -16.28 -8.68 1.73
CA THR A 279 -15.31 -9.73 1.39
C THR A 279 -15.07 -9.72 -0.12
N LEU A 280 -14.19 -10.59 -0.60
CA LEU A 280 -13.97 -10.71 -2.04
C LEU A 280 -15.24 -11.14 -2.80
N ALA A 281 -16.10 -11.95 -2.16
CA ALA A 281 -17.34 -12.46 -2.75
C ALA A 281 -18.38 -11.37 -3.04
N ASN A 282 -18.38 -10.29 -2.29
CA ASN A 282 -19.29 -9.16 -2.49
C ASN A 282 -18.56 -7.82 -2.70
N ILE A 283 -17.36 -7.86 -3.24
CA ILE A 283 -16.54 -6.67 -3.54
C ILE A 283 -17.27 -5.67 -4.45
N GLY A 284 -18.25 -6.15 -5.22
CA GLY A 284 -19.14 -5.33 -6.05
C GLY A 284 -19.91 -4.27 -5.25
N ASP A 285 -20.28 -4.55 -4.00
CA ASP A 285 -20.99 -3.59 -3.14
C ASP A 285 -20.12 -2.38 -2.83
N LEU A 286 -18.81 -2.61 -2.56
CA LEU A 286 -17.84 -1.54 -2.34
C LEU A 286 -17.63 -0.72 -3.63
N THR A 287 -17.42 -1.39 -4.78
CA THR A 287 -17.19 -0.68 -6.05
C THR A 287 -18.43 0.10 -6.49
N LYS A 288 -19.65 -0.40 -6.25
CA LYS A 288 -20.88 0.31 -6.51
C LYS A 288 -21.01 1.59 -5.66
N LEU A 289 -20.76 1.48 -4.35
CA LEU A 289 -20.76 2.64 -3.47
C LEU A 289 -19.65 3.64 -3.83
N LEU A 290 -18.44 3.15 -4.14
CA LEU A 290 -17.31 3.97 -4.57
C LEU A 290 -17.66 4.77 -5.84
N THR A 291 -18.31 4.13 -6.81
CA THR A 291 -18.76 4.80 -8.04
C THR A 291 -19.78 5.90 -7.73
N LYS A 292 -20.76 5.60 -6.86
CA LYS A 292 -21.77 6.60 -6.45
C LYS A 292 -21.15 7.84 -5.80
N LEU A 293 -20.10 7.67 -4.99
CA LEU A 293 -19.54 8.76 -4.17
C LEU A 293 -18.38 9.49 -4.86
N TYR A 294 -17.59 8.80 -5.68
CA TYR A 294 -16.31 9.31 -6.20
C TYR A 294 -16.06 9.02 -7.69
N GLY A 295 -17.06 8.48 -8.38
CA GLY A 295 -16.92 8.09 -9.79
C GLY A 295 -16.10 6.80 -9.97
N ASN A 296 -15.55 6.63 -11.15
CA ASN A 296 -14.97 5.37 -11.59
C ASN A 296 -13.52 5.13 -11.05
N LYS A 297 -13.30 5.35 -9.75
CA LYS A 297 -11.99 5.12 -9.12
C LYS A 297 -11.60 3.64 -9.16
N LYS A 298 -10.32 3.36 -9.38
CA LYS A 298 -9.76 1.99 -9.28
C LYS A 298 -9.74 1.52 -7.82
N LEU A 299 -9.58 0.21 -7.66
CA LEU A 299 -9.50 -0.46 -6.36
C LEU A 299 -8.20 -1.27 -6.28
N TRP A 300 -7.49 -1.16 -5.15
CA TRP A 300 -6.38 -2.02 -4.79
C TRP A 300 -6.77 -2.96 -3.65
N ILE A 301 -6.49 -4.23 -3.82
CA ILE A 301 -6.51 -5.22 -2.74
C ILE A 301 -5.10 -5.27 -2.18
N THR A 302 -4.85 -4.51 -1.13
CA THR A 302 -3.50 -4.33 -0.59
C THR A 302 -3.14 -5.35 0.47
N GLU A 303 -4.08 -6.25 0.81
CA GLU A 303 -3.88 -7.36 1.73
C GLU A 303 -4.97 -8.41 1.53
N TYR A 304 -4.55 -9.67 1.34
CA TYR A 304 -5.42 -10.83 1.26
C TYR A 304 -4.64 -12.10 1.54
N GLY A 305 -5.25 -13.10 2.17
CA GLY A 305 -4.57 -14.37 2.47
C GLY A 305 -5.46 -15.33 3.22
N TYR A 306 -5.01 -16.57 3.35
CA TYR A 306 -5.62 -17.62 4.16
C TYR A 306 -4.59 -18.23 5.08
N GLN A 307 -4.88 -18.28 6.37
CA GLN A 307 -4.06 -19.02 7.32
C GLN A 307 -4.15 -20.51 7.07
N THR A 308 -3.14 -21.28 7.48
CA THR A 308 -3.06 -22.72 7.18
C THR A 308 -3.03 -23.61 8.43
N ARG A 309 -3.62 -24.78 8.27
CA ARG A 309 -3.55 -25.87 9.23
C ARG A 309 -2.88 -27.10 8.58
N PRO A 310 -1.75 -27.61 9.13
CA PRO A 310 -1.05 -27.02 10.28
C PRO A 310 -0.45 -25.65 9.93
N PRO A 311 -0.04 -24.81 10.93
CA PRO A 311 -0.15 -25.04 12.37
C PRO A 311 -1.44 -24.52 13.02
N ASP A 312 -2.18 -23.57 12.39
CA ASP A 312 -3.32 -22.91 13.01
C ASP A 312 -4.59 -23.77 12.95
N LYS A 313 -4.93 -24.41 14.07
CA LYS A 313 -6.12 -25.26 14.17
C LYS A 313 -7.44 -24.48 14.14
N SER A 314 -7.44 -23.19 14.54
CA SER A 314 -8.64 -22.37 14.72
C SER A 314 -9.03 -21.59 13.45
N PHE A 315 -8.05 -21.03 12.74
CA PHE A 315 -8.26 -20.15 11.59
C PHE A 315 -7.73 -20.72 10.28
N GLY A 316 -7.00 -21.84 10.35
CA GLY A 316 -6.32 -22.40 9.20
C GLY A 316 -7.20 -23.28 8.31
N VAL A 317 -7.03 -23.16 6.99
CA VAL A 317 -7.43 -24.14 5.97
C VAL A 317 -6.27 -25.10 5.68
N SER A 318 -6.53 -26.26 5.05
CA SER A 318 -5.43 -27.11 4.62
C SER A 318 -4.53 -26.40 3.58
N TRP A 319 -3.26 -26.79 3.48
CA TRP A 319 -2.32 -26.22 2.51
C TRP A 319 -2.82 -26.31 1.06
N VAL A 320 -3.49 -27.41 0.72
CA VAL A 320 -4.11 -27.59 -0.59
C VAL A 320 -5.24 -26.59 -0.82
N LYS A 321 -6.12 -26.41 0.18
CA LYS A 321 -7.18 -25.39 0.12
C LYS A 321 -6.64 -23.98 0.02
N GLN A 322 -5.56 -23.66 0.74
CA GLN A 322 -4.91 -22.35 0.60
C GLN A 322 -4.52 -22.07 -0.86
N ALA A 323 -3.89 -23.04 -1.54
CA ALA A 323 -3.48 -22.93 -2.94
C ALA A 323 -4.69 -22.78 -3.88
N GLN A 324 -5.73 -23.57 -3.68
CA GLN A 324 -6.97 -23.49 -4.45
C GLN A 324 -7.69 -22.14 -4.26
N TYR A 325 -7.77 -21.67 -3.01
CA TYR A 325 -8.42 -20.40 -2.67
C TYR A 325 -7.62 -19.20 -3.19
N LEU A 326 -6.29 -19.29 -3.16
CA LEU A 326 -5.43 -18.30 -3.80
C LEU A 326 -5.77 -18.17 -5.30
N SER A 327 -5.70 -19.25 -6.06
CA SER A 327 -5.99 -19.24 -7.49
C SER A 327 -7.40 -18.70 -7.78
N LYS A 328 -8.40 -19.13 -7.00
CA LYS A 328 -9.77 -18.68 -7.13
C LYS A 328 -9.94 -17.19 -6.82
N ALA A 329 -9.27 -16.69 -5.76
CA ALA A 329 -9.31 -15.29 -5.37
C ALA A 329 -8.73 -14.37 -6.45
N TYR A 330 -7.57 -14.72 -7.01
CA TYR A 330 -6.96 -13.94 -8.08
C TYR A 330 -7.78 -13.99 -9.37
N ALA A 331 -8.42 -15.12 -9.69
CA ALA A 331 -9.35 -15.21 -10.82
C ALA A 331 -10.59 -14.29 -10.65
N ILE A 332 -11.14 -14.21 -9.43
CA ILE A 332 -12.25 -13.28 -9.12
C ILE A 332 -11.79 -11.84 -9.26
N ALA A 333 -10.64 -11.48 -8.69
CA ALA A 333 -10.11 -10.13 -8.76
C ALA A 333 -9.87 -9.67 -10.22
N ARG A 334 -9.30 -10.54 -11.07
CA ARG A 334 -9.03 -10.24 -12.49
C ARG A 334 -10.29 -10.02 -13.33
N LYS A 335 -11.41 -10.65 -12.97
CA LYS A 335 -12.70 -10.42 -13.65
C LYS A 335 -13.29 -9.04 -13.39
N ASN A 336 -12.79 -8.33 -12.36
CA ASN A 336 -13.25 -6.98 -12.06
C ASN A 336 -12.26 -5.94 -12.59
N PRO A 337 -12.56 -5.19 -13.66
CA PRO A 337 -11.64 -4.24 -14.29
C PRO A 337 -11.31 -3.03 -13.41
N ARG A 338 -12.00 -2.89 -12.27
CA ARG A 338 -11.69 -1.87 -11.27
C ARG A 338 -10.51 -2.28 -10.39
N ILE A 339 -10.25 -3.57 -10.22
CA ILE A 339 -9.15 -4.09 -9.38
C ILE A 339 -7.86 -4.10 -10.20
N THR A 340 -6.93 -3.22 -9.86
CA THR A 340 -5.66 -3.04 -10.59
C THR A 340 -4.43 -3.48 -9.81
N MET A 341 -4.61 -3.97 -8.57
CA MET A 341 -3.56 -4.56 -7.75
C MET A 341 -4.17 -5.56 -6.77
N MET A 342 -3.48 -6.70 -6.56
CA MET A 342 -3.80 -7.65 -5.48
C MET A 342 -2.53 -8.20 -4.86
N LEU A 343 -2.42 -8.04 -3.53
CA LEU A 343 -1.26 -8.46 -2.74
C LEU A 343 -1.64 -9.59 -1.79
N TRP A 344 -0.81 -10.64 -1.79
CA TRP A 344 -0.91 -11.73 -0.84
C TRP A 344 -0.20 -11.38 0.47
N PHE A 345 -0.77 -11.76 1.58
CA PHE A 345 -0.23 -11.62 2.94
C PHE A 345 0.08 -12.99 3.52
N LEU A 346 1.24 -13.43 3.72
CA LEU A 346 2.62 -13.07 3.83
C LEU A 346 3.51 -13.87 2.83
N LEU A 347 4.84 -13.61 2.82
CA LEU A 347 5.81 -14.47 2.14
C LEU A 347 6.05 -15.78 2.93
N ARG A 348 6.26 -15.67 4.24
CA ARG A 348 6.49 -16.78 5.17
C ARG A 348 5.63 -16.63 6.42
N ASP A 349 5.21 -17.73 7.00
CA ASP A 349 4.49 -17.75 8.28
C ASP A 349 5.30 -17.07 9.38
N GLU A 350 4.60 -16.40 10.29
CA GLU A 350 5.22 -15.87 11.50
C GLU A 350 5.62 -17.00 12.46
N GLY A 351 6.70 -16.81 13.22
CA GLY A 351 7.23 -17.83 14.12
C GLY A 351 6.33 -18.15 15.31
N ARG A 352 5.40 -17.26 15.65
CA ARG A 352 4.44 -17.46 16.74
C ARG A 352 3.10 -17.92 16.17
N LEU A 353 2.48 -18.94 16.80
CA LEU A 353 1.16 -19.42 16.39
C LEU A 353 0.05 -18.36 16.52
N SER A 354 0.20 -17.41 17.44
CA SER A 354 -0.68 -16.24 17.57
C SER A 354 -0.53 -15.21 16.44
N GLY A 355 0.51 -15.34 15.63
CA GLY A 355 0.73 -14.55 14.42
C GLY A 355 0.05 -15.18 13.20
N TRP A 356 0.35 -14.62 12.02
CA TRP A 356 -0.27 -15.03 10.77
C TRP A 356 0.45 -16.23 10.13
N GLN A 357 -0.33 -17.25 9.75
CA GLN A 357 0.14 -18.47 9.14
C GLN A 357 -0.26 -18.57 7.66
N SER A 358 -0.27 -17.43 6.97
CA SER A 358 -0.75 -17.31 5.57
C SER A 358 0.35 -17.32 4.51
N GLY A 359 1.61 -17.50 4.92
CA GLY A 359 2.78 -17.49 4.04
C GLY A 359 2.80 -18.61 2.99
N PHE A 360 3.65 -18.46 1.99
CA PHE A 360 4.00 -19.50 1.01
C PHE A 360 4.98 -20.54 1.59
N PHE A 361 5.63 -20.17 2.66
CA PHE A 361 6.51 -21.05 3.44
C PHE A 361 6.02 -21.10 4.87
N THR A 362 6.20 -22.23 5.52
CA THR A 362 6.05 -22.33 6.99
C THR A 362 7.11 -21.46 7.69
N ALA A 363 6.96 -21.25 9.00
CA ALA A 363 7.99 -20.58 9.79
C ALA A 363 9.36 -21.29 9.73
N ALA A 364 9.36 -22.61 9.59
CA ALA A 364 10.58 -23.44 9.41
C ALA A 364 11.12 -23.42 7.96
N GLY A 365 10.45 -22.74 7.02
CA GLY A 365 10.92 -22.64 5.64
C GLY A 365 10.43 -23.74 4.70
N VAL A 366 9.51 -24.61 5.12
CA VAL A 366 8.91 -25.63 4.25
C VAL A 366 7.96 -24.95 3.26
N LYS A 367 8.15 -25.24 1.97
CA LYS A 367 7.36 -24.67 0.88
C LYS A 367 5.95 -25.28 0.85
N LYS A 368 4.92 -24.42 0.84
CA LYS A 368 3.52 -24.83 0.72
C LYS A 368 3.07 -24.85 -0.75
N PRO A 369 2.02 -25.63 -1.12
CA PRO A 369 1.48 -25.66 -2.49
C PRO A 369 1.06 -24.29 -3.05
N ALA A 370 0.67 -23.34 -2.18
CA ALA A 370 0.31 -21.99 -2.55
C ALA A 370 1.47 -21.23 -3.25
N TYR A 371 2.72 -21.58 -2.97
CA TYR A 371 3.88 -21.03 -3.67
C TYR A 371 3.78 -21.26 -5.19
N ASN A 372 3.57 -22.51 -5.60
CA ASN A 372 3.46 -22.85 -7.01
C ASN A 372 2.16 -22.29 -7.63
N ALA A 373 1.08 -22.22 -6.86
CA ALA A 373 -0.16 -21.60 -7.32
C ALA A 373 0.04 -20.11 -7.61
N PHE A 374 0.72 -19.37 -6.73
CA PHE A 374 1.02 -17.95 -6.94
C PHE A 374 1.96 -17.73 -8.15
N ARG A 375 3.04 -18.51 -8.25
CA ARG A 375 4.01 -18.42 -9.35
C ARG A 375 3.39 -18.64 -10.73
N ARG A 376 2.31 -19.43 -10.82
CA ARG A 376 1.58 -19.70 -12.08
C ARG A 376 0.51 -18.66 -12.41
N LEU A 377 0.27 -17.68 -11.53
CA LEU A 377 -0.66 -16.60 -11.88
C LEU A 377 -0.17 -15.87 -13.13
N PRO A 378 -1.05 -15.35 -14.00
CA PRO A 378 -0.67 -14.37 -15.01
C PRO A 378 -0.03 -13.14 -14.35
N HIS A 379 1.04 -12.60 -14.93
CA HIS A 379 1.76 -11.43 -14.41
C HIS A 379 1.88 -10.35 -15.45
#